data_6b37ad370fd8071aaa74e401342f1df0
#
_entry.id   6b37ad370fd8071aaa74e401342f1df0
#
_cell.length_a   1.000
_cell.length_b   1.000
_cell.length_c   1.000
_cell.angle_alpha   90.00
_cell.angle_beta   90.00
_cell.angle_gamma   90.00
#
_symmetry.space_group_name_H-M   'P 1'
#
loop_
_entity.id
_entity.type
_entity.pdbx_description
1 polymer ?
#
loop_
_entity_poly.entity_id
_entity_poly.type
_entity_poly.pdbx_seq_one_letter_code
_entity_poly.pdbx_strand_id
1 'polypeptide(L)'
;TTMLVDIHGLLCSGTVKDIIGEDGAAAAYIGRIVPAKNGIVYKCEMSCIEKPAGSNTSFDIDLVSSAHSLAEDVVYDSGAGSLELSLIAAGGDWQVGMRKMSAVGLNWANLPADYIYLANGSGANSGGTYTAGKFIIKLYGANF
;
A
#
# COMPACT_ATOMS: atom_id res chain seq x y z
N THR A 1 -1.22 13.59 7.27
CA THR A 1 -1.23 13.55 5.78
C THR A 1 -2.37 12.70 5.29
N THR A 2 -3.09 13.17 4.27
CA THR A 2 -4.19 12.42 3.63
C THR A 2 -3.89 12.30 2.14
N MET A 3 -4.06 11.10 1.59
CA MET A 3 -3.89 10.80 0.17
C MET A 3 -5.18 10.19 -0.37
N LEU A 4 -5.61 10.66 -1.54
CA LEU A 4 -6.62 9.98 -2.35
C LEU A 4 -5.88 9.16 -3.40
N VAL A 5 -6.14 7.87 -3.45
CA VAL A 5 -5.51 6.93 -4.40
C VAL A 5 -6.60 6.34 -5.28
N ASP A 6 -6.48 6.54 -6.59
CA ASP A 6 -7.29 5.90 -7.62
C ASP A 6 -6.45 4.79 -8.24
N ILE A 7 -6.95 3.56 -8.20
CA ILE A 7 -6.23 2.40 -8.76
C ILE A 7 -6.68 2.04 -10.17
N HIS A 8 -7.58 2.82 -10.78
CA HIS A 8 -7.98 2.58 -12.16
C HIS A 8 -6.77 2.61 -13.10
N GLY A 9 -6.61 1.57 -13.90
CA GLY A 9 -5.49 1.42 -14.83
C GLY A 9 -4.23 0.79 -14.24
N LEU A 10 -4.15 0.60 -12.92
CA LEU A 10 -3.00 -0.07 -12.30
C LEU A 10 -3.07 -1.59 -12.54
N LEU A 11 -1.90 -2.20 -12.63
CA LEU A 11 -1.72 -3.64 -12.82
C LEU A 11 -1.39 -4.32 -11.48
N CYS A 12 -1.93 -5.52 -11.32
CA CYS A 12 -1.56 -6.47 -10.28
C CYS A 12 -1.11 -7.76 -10.96
N SER A 13 0.07 -8.26 -10.62
CA SER A 13 0.61 -9.51 -11.19
C SER A 13 -0.18 -10.75 -10.74
N GLY A 14 -0.81 -10.67 -9.58
CA GLY A 14 -1.45 -11.80 -8.91
C GLY A 14 -0.54 -12.53 -7.93
N THR A 15 0.74 -12.29 -7.94
CA THR A 15 1.67 -12.84 -6.95
C THR A 15 1.46 -12.15 -5.60
N VAL A 16 1.47 -12.93 -4.53
CA VAL A 16 1.34 -12.41 -3.15
C VAL A 16 2.49 -11.47 -2.85
N LYS A 17 2.17 -10.31 -2.25
CA LYS A 17 3.11 -9.24 -1.87
C LYS A 17 3.70 -8.43 -3.01
N ASP A 18 3.34 -8.69 -4.26
CA ASP A 18 3.80 -7.88 -5.38
C ASP A 18 3.18 -6.47 -5.34
N ILE A 19 4.00 -5.50 -5.68
CA ILE A 19 3.61 -4.09 -5.77
C ILE A 19 2.59 -3.90 -6.90
N ILE A 20 1.50 -3.22 -6.58
CA ILE A 20 0.49 -2.78 -7.54
C ILE A 20 0.92 -1.41 -8.07
N GLY A 21 0.98 -1.27 -9.39
CA GLY A 21 1.43 -0.04 -10.03
C GLY A 21 1.02 0.07 -11.48
N GLU A 22 1.48 1.12 -12.13
CA GLU A 22 1.37 1.27 -13.58
C GLU A 22 2.28 0.25 -14.26
N ASP A 23 1.78 -0.42 -15.29
CA ASP A 23 2.51 -1.46 -16.03
C ASP A 23 3.90 -0.98 -16.47
N GLY A 24 4.92 -1.68 -16.05
CA GLY A 24 6.33 -1.37 -16.33
C GLY A 24 6.90 -0.18 -15.55
N ALA A 25 6.20 0.36 -14.55
CA ALA A 25 6.72 1.45 -13.74
C ALA A 25 7.95 1.04 -12.92
N ALA A 26 9.07 1.74 -13.10
CA ALA A 26 10.30 1.51 -12.34
C ALA A 26 10.20 2.01 -10.88
N ALA A 27 9.20 2.83 -10.55
CA ALA A 27 8.93 3.35 -9.22
C ALA A 27 7.42 3.46 -9.03
N ALA A 28 6.83 2.52 -8.30
CA ALA A 28 5.38 2.38 -8.15
C ALA A 28 4.84 2.86 -6.78
N TYR A 29 5.61 3.67 -6.05
CA TYR A 29 5.14 4.19 -4.77
C TYR A 29 4.00 5.22 -4.94
N ILE A 30 3.05 5.18 -4.02
CA ILE A 30 1.92 6.12 -3.97
C ILE A 30 2.21 7.35 -3.11
N GLY A 31 3.25 7.30 -2.30
CA GLY A 31 3.67 8.40 -1.43
C GLY A 31 4.96 8.09 -0.69
N ARG A 32 5.45 9.09 0.04
CA ARG A 32 6.63 8.97 0.90
C ARG A 32 6.36 9.55 2.29
N ILE A 33 6.84 8.86 3.31
CA ILE A 33 6.94 9.39 4.65
C ILE A 33 8.25 10.20 4.73
N VAL A 34 8.14 11.49 4.95
CA VAL A 34 9.26 12.39 5.12
C VAL A 34 9.15 13.01 6.51
N PRO A 35 10.03 12.69 7.48
CA PRO A 35 9.89 13.13 8.87
C PRO A 35 9.72 14.65 9.02
N ALA A 36 10.41 15.45 8.20
CA ALA A 36 10.28 16.91 8.22
C ALA A 36 8.87 17.41 7.81
N LYS A 37 8.08 16.60 7.11
CA LYS A 37 6.72 16.94 6.66
C LYS A 37 5.63 16.23 7.45
N ASN A 38 5.86 14.97 7.74
CA ASN A 38 4.85 14.08 8.34
C ASN A 38 5.02 13.92 9.85
N GLY A 39 6.18 14.37 10.40
CA GLY A 39 6.58 14.03 11.75
C GLY A 39 6.89 12.54 11.89
N ILE A 40 6.93 12.07 13.13
CA ILE A 40 6.98 10.63 13.41
C ILE A 40 5.59 10.06 13.22
N VAL A 41 5.43 9.26 12.17
CA VAL A 41 4.15 8.60 11.89
C VAL A 41 3.96 7.44 12.88
N TYR A 42 2.85 7.45 13.61
CA TYR A 42 2.54 6.44 14.63
C TYR A 42 1.31 5.59 14.30
N LYS A 43 0.56 5.96 13.27
CA LYS A 43 -0.64 5.26 12.84
C LYS A 43 -0.94 5.57 11.37
N CYS A 44 -1.49 4.61 10.67
CA CYS A 44 -2.12 4.83 9.37
C CYS A 44 -3.53 4.21 9.30
N GLU A 45 -4.30 4.71 8.36
CA GLU A 45 -5.69 4.29 8.10
C GLU A 45 -5.90 4.23 6.59
N MET A 46 -6.61 3.21 6.12
CA MET A 46 -7.03 3.07 4.74
C MET A 46 -8.53 2.82 4.68
N SER A 47 -9.23 3.59 3.89
CA SER A 47 -10.68 3.52 3.71
C SER A 47 -11.02 3.33 2.25
N CYS A 48 -11.87 2.36 1.94
CA CYS A 48 -12.37 2.11 0.60
C CYS A 48 -13.61 2.99 0.32
N ILE A 49 -13.51 3.90 -0.65
CA ILE A 49 -14.59 4.79 -1.07
C ILE A 49 -15.19 4.41 -2.43
N GLU A 50 -14.47 3.64 -3.22
CA GLU A 50 -14.97 2.98 -4.43
C GLU A 50 -14.45 1.55 -4.45
N LYS A 51 -15.36 0.59 -4.63
CA LYS A 51 -15.00 -0.83 -4.63
C LYS A 51 -14.03 -1.14 -5.77
N PRO A 52 -12.92 -1.84 -5.50
CA PRO A 52 -12.06 -2.35 -6.55
C PRO A 52 -12.82 -3.28 -7.50
N ALA A 53 -12.56 -3.12 -8.79
CA ALA A 53 -13.05 -3.98 -9.86
C ALA A 53 -11.97 -4.15 -10.92
N GLY A 54 -12.06 -5.21 -11.71
CA GLY A 54 -11.11 -5.50 -12.78
C GLY A 54 -11.14 -6.96 -13.17
N SER A 55 -10.12 -7.39 -13.89
CA SER A 55 -9.94 -8.80 -14.27
C SER A 55 -9.32 -9.67 -13.17
N ASN A 56 -8.92 -9.05 -12.06
CA ASN A 56 -8.43 -9.77 -10.88
C ASN A 56 -9.50 -10.66 -10.25
N THR A 57 -9.09 -11.78 -9.68
CA THR A 57 -9.98 -12.70 -8.95
C THR A 57 -10.02 -12.42 -7.44
N SER A 58 -9.13 -11.57 -6.94
CA SER A 58 -9.13 -11.08 -5.57
C SER A 58 -8.82 -9.59 -5.54
N PHE A 59 -9.46 -8.89 -4.62
CA PHE A 59 -9.26 -7.47 -4.34
C PHE A 59 -8.74 -7.26 -2.90
N ASP A 60 -7.95 -8.21 -2.42
CA ASP A 60 -7.19 -8.14 -1.18
C ASP A 60 -5.95 -7.26 -1.44
N ILE A 61 -6.04 -5.99 -1.06
CA ILE A 61 -5.01 -4.99 -1.31
C ILE A 61 -4.46 -4.50 0.02
N ASP A 62 -3.17 -4.68 0.23
CA ASP A 62 -2.46 -4.28 1.43
C ASP A 62 -1.79 -2.92 1.25
N LEU A 63 -1.64 -2.20 2.35
CA LEU A 63 -0.79 -1.01 2.42
C LEU A 63 0.54 -1.40 3.05
N VAL A 64 1.62 -1.16 2.34
CA VAL A 64 2.97 -1.55 2.75
C VAL A 64 3.97 -0.40 2.63
N SER A 65 5.10 -0.49 3.29
CA SER A 65 6.20 0.45 3.13
C SER A 65 7.52 -0.26 2.89
N SER A 66 8.44 0.44 2.21
CA SER A 66 9.82 0.01 2.01
C SER A 66 10.76 1.22 2.03
N ALA A 67 11.96 1.03 2.56
CA ALA A 67 13.03 2.03 2.49
C ALA A 67 13.54 2.25 1.05
N HIS A 68 13.17 1.38 0.13
CA HIS A 68 13.64 1.41 -1.26
C HIS A 68 12.53 1.82 -2.21
N SER A 69 12.92 2.51 -3.31
CA SER A 69 12.04 2.71 -4.45
C SER A 69 11.94 1.40 -5.23
N LEU A 70 10.76 0.81 -5.25
CA LEU A 70 10.47 -0.47 -5.88
C LEU A 70 9.62 -0.27 -7.14
N ALA A 71 9.88 -1.13 -8.14
CA ALA A 71 9.09 -1.20 -9.34
C ALA A 71 7.74 -1.89 -9.08
N GLU A 72 6.82 -1.72 -10.01
CA GLU A 72 5.64 -2.56 -10.15
C GLU A 72 6.08 -4.02 -10.34
N ASP A 73 5.26 -4.97 -9.91
CA ASP A 73 5.52 -6.42 -10.03
C ASP A 73 6.74 -6.94 -9.25
N VAL A 74 7.18 -6.20 -8.24
CA VAL A 74 8.25 -6.62 -7.32
C VAL A 74 7.64 -6.96 -5.97
N VAL A 75 8.06 -8.09 -5.39
CA VAL A 75 7.68 -8.47 -4.02
C VAL A 75 8.26 -7.46 -3.04
N TYR A 76 7.42 -6.76 -2.28
CA TYR A 76 7.86 -5.61 -1.48
C TYR A 76 8.88 -5.96 -0.38
N ASP A 77 8.90 -7.21 0.09
CA ASP A 77 9.79 -7.68 1.15
C ASP A 77 10.90 -8.63 0.65
N SER A 78 11.23 -8.58 -0.64
CA SER A 78 12.26 -9.44 -1.26
C SER A 78 13.70 -8.95 -1.07
N GLY A 79 13.91 -7.77 -0.52
CA GLY A 79 15.23 -7.17 -0.33
C GLY A 79 15.99 -7.73 0.87
N ALA A 80 17.29 -7.96 0.71
CA ALA A 80 18.17 -8.29 1.83
C ALA A 80 18.44 -7.03 2.66
N GLY A 81 17.96 -6.99 3.89
CA GLY A 81 18.22 -5.88 4.82
C GLY A 81 16.98 -5.16 5.31
N SER A 82 15.87 -5.72 5.04
CA SER A 82 14.47 -5.46 5.47
C SER A 82 14.25 -4.29 6.42
N LEU A 83 13.85 -3.17 5.83
CA LEU A 83 13.05 -2.14 6.48
C LEU A 83 11.67 -2.06 5.82
N GLU A 84 11.13 -3.23 5.45
CA GLU A 84 9.80 -3.34 4.86
C GLU A 84 8.78 -3.64 5.95
N LEU A 85 7.64 -2.95 5.91
CA LEU A 85 6.55 -3.15 6.85
C LEU A 85 5.22 -3.33 6.13
N SER A 86 4.47 -4.35 6.52
CA SER A 86 3.04 -4.38 6.27
C SER A 86 2.37 -3.39 7.23
N LEU A 87 1.83 -2.30 6.68
CA LEU A 87 1.17 -1.26 7.47
C LEU A 87 -0.26 -1.64 7.78
N ILE A 88 -0.97 -2.10 6.76
CA ILE A 88 -2.35 -2.57 6.84
C ILE A 88 -2.47 -3.79 5.95
N ALA A 89 -2.71 -4.96 6.54
CA ALA A 89 -3.14 -6.14 5.83
C ALA A 89 -4.66 -6.12 5.69
N ALA A 90 -5.17 -6.16 4.46
CA ALA A 90 -6.61 -6.16 4.22
C ALA A 90 -7.26 -7.46 4.73
N GLY A 91 -6.61 -8.59 4.47
CA GLY A 91 -7.10 -9.91 4.91
C GLY A 91 -8.39 -10.32 4.21
N GLY A 92 -8.61 -9.83 3.01
CA GLY A 92 -9.75 -10.12 2.15
C GLY A 92 -10.17 -8.94 1.30
N ASP A 93 -11.11 -9.17 0.41
CA ASP A 93 -11.55 -8.19 -0.58
C ASP A 93 -12.14 -6.92 0.04
N TRP A 94 -11.70 -5.79 -0.46
CA TRP A 94 -12.24 -4.50 -0.06
C TRP A 94 -13.68 -4.29 -0.57
N GLN A 95 -14.52 -3.70 0.30
CA GLN A 95 -15.86 -3.24 -0.02
C GLN A 95 -15.98 -1.75 0.31
N VAL A 96 -16.89 -1.05 -0.37
CA VAL A 96 -17.19 0.36 -0.06
C VAL A 96 -17.57 0.52 1.40
N GLY A 97 -16.99 1.51 2.05
CA GLY A 97 -17.21 1.80 3.46
C GLY A 97 -16.31 1.01 4.42
N MET A 98 -15.57 0.02 3.95
CA MET A 98 -14.56 -0.64 4.79
C MET A 98 -13.43 0.32 5.14
N ARG A 99 -13.02 0.25 6.40
CA ARG A 99 -11.90 1.01 6.95
C ARG A 99 -11.04 0.11 7.80
N LYS A 100 -9.74 0.14 7.56
CA LYS A 100 -8.75 -0.58 8.34
C LYS A 100 -7.66 0.36 8.82
N MET A 101 -7.08 0.02 9.95
CA MET A 101 -6.02 0.79 10.60
C MET A 101 -4.82 -0.10 10.86
N SER A 102 -3.63 0.52 10.85
CA SER A 102 -2.41 -0.17 11.28
C SER A 102 -2.52 -0.64 12.72
N ALA A 103 -1.85 -1.73 13.03
CA ALA A 103 -1.69 -2.18 14.40
C ALA A 103 -1.02 -1.07 15.24
N VAL A 104 -1.40 -0.97 16.51
CA VAL A 104 -0.74 -0.08 17.47
C VAL A 104 0.66 -0.64 17.76
N GLY A 105 1.69 0.21 17.69
CA GLY A 105 3.05 -0.17 18.03
C GLY A 105 3.98 -0.40 16.84
N LEU A 106 3.62 0.06 15.66
CA LEU A 106 4.58 0.16 14.57
C LEU A 106 5.74 1.07 15.01
N ASN A 107 6.95 0.53 15.06
CA ASN A 107 8.12 1.29 15.48
C ASN A 107 8.64 2.13 14.31
N TRP A 108 7.97 3.22 14.05
CA TRP A 108 8.29 4.18 12.99
C TRP A 108 9.49 5.06 13.31
N ALA A 109 10.01 4.99 14.54
CA ALA A 109 11.12 5.84 14.98
C ALA A 109 12.43 5.59 14.23
N ASN A 110 12.56 4.45 13.56
CA ASN A 110 13.75 4.02 12.83
C ASN A 110 13.63 4.13 11.31
N LEU A 111 12.55 4.73 10.79
CA LEU A 111 12.31 4.83 9.36
C LEU A 111 12.69 6.24 8.85
N PRO A 112 13.89 6.42 8.30
CA PRO A 112 14.38 7.76 7.94
C PRO A 112 13.66 8.40 6.75
N ALA A 113 13.13 7.61 5.84
CA ALA A 113 12.23 8.03 4.77
C ALA A 113 11.72 6.78 4.06
N ASP A 114 10.42 6.51 4.16
CA ASP A 114 9.83 5.33 3.56
C ASP A 114 8.96 5.67 2.37
N TYR A 115 9.04 4.79 1.38
CA TYR A 115 8.11 4.76 0.27
C TYR A 115 6.90 3.92 0.66
N ILE A 116 5.71 4.38 0.29
CA ILE A 116 4.43 3.71 0.58
C ILE A 116 3.89 3.12 -0.72
N TYR A 117 3.42 1.89 -0.64
CA TYR A 117 2.91 1.12 -1.78
C TYR A 117 1.56 0.49 -1.46
N LEU A 118 0.83 0.19 -2.53
CA LEU A 118 -0.20 -0.84 -2.51
C LEU A 118 0.42 -2.16 -2.98
N ALA A 119 0.07 -3.26 -2.33
CA ALA A 119 0.54 -4.58 -2.69
C ALA A 119 -0.62 -5.58 -2.73
N ASN A 120 -0.47 -6.63 -3.54
CA ASN A 120 -1.40 -7.75 -3.54
C ASN A 120 -1.34 -8.47 -2.20
N GLY A 121 -2.49 -8.69 -1.58
CA GLY A 121 -2.60 -9.38 -0.30
C GLY A 121 -2.37 -10.89 -0.40
N SER A 122 -2.76 -11.60 0.63
CA SER A 122 -2.52 -13.05 0.77
C SER A 122 -3.49 -13.93 -0.01
N GLY A 123 -4.56 -13.35 -0.58
CA GLY A 123 -5.55 -14.10 -1.35
C GLY A 123 -5.02 -14.58 -2.69
N ALA A 124 -5.49 -15.75 -3.14
CA ALA A 124 -5.20 -16.20 -4.49
C ALA A 124 -5.78 -15.21 -5.51
N ASN A 125 -4.95 -14.74 -6.42
CA ASN A 125 -5.32 -13.75 -7.42
C ASN A 125 -4.77 -14.15 -8.79
N SER A 126 -5.59 -14.02 -9.83
CA SER A 126 -5.15 -14.27 -11.21
C SER A 126 -4.31 -13.14 -11.79
N GLY A 127 -4.26 -12.00 -11.09
CA GLY A 127 -3.72 -10.77 -11.64
C GLY A 127 -4.62 -10.11 -12.65
N GLY A 128 -4.24 -8.92 -13.07
CA GLY A 128 -4.93 -8.14 -14.08
C GLY A 128 -4.99 -6.65 -13.77
N THR A 129 -5.58 -5.90 -14.70
CA THR A 129 -5.72 -4.45 -14.58
C THR A 129 -7.00 -4.08 -13.82
N TYR A 130 -6.88 -3.16 -12.87
CA TYR A 130 -8.02 -2.58 -12.18
C TYR A 130 -8.78 -1.63 -13.11
N THR A 131 -10.10 -1.75 -13.12
CA THR A 131 -11.02 -0.86 -13.87
C THR A 131 -11.75 0.13 -12.98
N ALA A 132 -11.68 -0.05 -11.66
CA ALA A 132 -12.21 0.83 -10.65
C ALA A 132 -11.54 0.57 -9.31
N GLY A 133 -11.70 1.50 -8.39
CA GLY A 133 -11.26 1.39 -7.00
C GLY A 133 -10.60 2.67 -6.52
N LYS A 134 -11.08 3.19 -5.38
CA LYS A 134 -10.49 4.37 -4.76
C LYS A 134 -10.39 4.21 -3.26
N PHE A 135 -9.30 4.71 -2.74
CA PHE A 135 -9.00 4.68 -1.32
C PHE A 135 -8.61 6.05 -0.79
N ILE A 136 -9.00 6.32 0.44
CA ILE A 136 -8.42 7.40 1.23
C ILE A 136 -7.45 6.78 2.22
N ILE A 137 -6.19 7.22 2.18
CA ILE A 137 -5.13 6.79 3.09
C ILE A 137 -4.74 7.99 3.96
N LYS A 138 -4.74 7.79 5.28
CA LYS A 138 -4.36 8.80 6.26
C LYS A 138 -3.15 8.34 7.05
N LEU A 139 -2.15 9.21 7.15
CA LEU A 139 -0.99 9.04 8.01
C LEU A 139 -1.11 10.02 9.17
N TYR A 140 -1.05 9.48 10.37
CA TYR A 140 -1.08 10.25 11.62
C TYR A 140 0.35 10.36 12.15
N GLY A 141 0.86 11.55 12.22
CA GLY A 141 2.20 11.85 12.69
C GLY A 141 2.21 12.97 13.69
N ALA A 142 3.25 13.02 14.52
CA ALA A 142 3.49 14.06 15.48
C ALA A 142 4.93 14.58 15.38
N ASN A 143 5.08 15.87 15.55
CA ASN A 143 6.38 16.52 15.73
C ASN A 143 6.65 16.66 17.23
N PHE A 144 7.79 16.23 17.64
CA PHE A 144 8.24 16.31 19.03
C PHE A 144 9.39 17.27 19.16
#